data_66ecd148a5121993cfb7fa9c670ad309
#
_entry.id   66ecd148a5121993cfb7fa9c670ad309
#
_cell.length_a   1.000
_cell.length_b   1.000
_cell.length_c   1.000
_cell.angle_alpha   90.00
_cell.angle_beta   90.00
_cell.angle_gamma   90.00
#
_symmetry.space_group_name_H-M   'P 1'
#
loop_
_entity.id
_entity.type
_entity.pdbx_description
1 polymer ?
#
loop_
_entity_poly.entity_id
_entity_poly.type
_entity_poly.pdbx_seq_one_letter_code
_entity_poly.pdbx_strand_id
1 'polypeptide(L)'
;MNLKLLSAFLLLVVAVSAQTSNAPPTNWSDTTRDVYIDNELDRDVQVLTADAPSRLVLICSKLESAVVLNVSDHTVNTAAKDTFRFAADRTTATSDSTAAMKVIGKFTRVDGPIYFFVVDSKPVVIRAHPGATGELTMDKLWETVPVWRAVMKSYEPNANAVAQIKSNDKDTTVTLAFGTWCPDSKNYVPRLLKALRAAGNDHIQLKLIGVDNQFREPVAVVQPRRITNVPTVIVERGGHEIGRIVETPAAKTMEEDLASILNGTQPVHNGRWDRGPKIAAGTYSYRDKEGKQIGQESWDLFSTPEGGFLVHSRITMGDQTTDVYHRVDATRRPSFTEVTKQHGDELTRTRFTIDNNTLSARMRGNVSGVVSQTLEVPEQLFLSSPAIAGQGLVQKQDGDSFRVSSYVTPNNFDGAMGMLTSTVCEAKGEETVRVPAGEFRGRHVVRKTDKETSEWWFHSQLGIPLKAQVGGIEYLLTSLDEKQR
;
A
#
# COMPACT_ATOMS: atom_id res chain seq x y z
N MET A 1 34.18 -68.79 49.57
CA MET A 1 34.87 -67.49 49.51
C MET A 1 33.97 -66.55 48.76
N ASN A 2 33.24 -65.73 49.52
CA ASN A 2 32.13 -64.90 49.03
C ASN A 2 32.63 -63.58 48.49
N LEU A 3 32.22 -63.24 47.26
CA LEU A 3 32.38 -61.86 46.73
C LEU A 3 31.00 -61.25 46.46
N LYS A 4 30.64 -60.29 47.31
CA LYS A 4 29.41 -59.54 47.19
C LYS A 4 29.58 -58.45 46.08
N LEU A 5 28.78 -58.52 45.03
CA LEU A 5 28.62 -57.44 44.06
C LEU A 5 27.65 -56.39 44.63
N LEU A 6 28.12 -55.20 44.83
CA LEU A 6 27.30 -54.00 45.10
C LEU A 6 26.88 -53.35 43.79
N SER A 7 25.58 -53.40 43.44
CA SER A 7 25.03 -52.66 42.32
C SER A 7 24.70 -51.25 42.75
N ALA A 8 25.45 -50.28 42.23
CA ALA A 8 25.13 -48.86 42.38
C ALA A 8 24.16 -48.48 41.28
N PHE A 9 22.91 -48.14 41.61
CA PHE A 9 21.93 -47.54 40.74
C PHE A 9 22.27 -46.06 40.61
N LEU A 10 22.78 -45.66 39.44
CA LEU A 10 22.98 -44.25 39.08
C LEU A 10 21.64 -43.69 38.56
N LEU A 11 20.93 -42.91 39.37
CA LEU A 11 19.77 -42.14 38.92
C LEU A 11 20.24 -41.02 38.02
N LEU A 12 20.05 -41.18 36.71
CA LEU A 12 20.22 -40.12 35.73
C LEU A 12 19.02 -39.20 35.82
N VAL A 13 19.16 -38.07 36.53
CA VAL A 13 18.16 -36.98 36.45
C VAL A 13 18.37 -36.29 35.13
N VAL A 14 17.54 -36.62 34.15
CA VAL A 14 17.43 -35.85 32.90
C VAL A 14 16.72 -34.54 33.24
N ALA A 15 17.47 -33.47 33.41
CA ALA A 15 16.93 -32.15 33.44
C ALA A 15 16.37 -31.84 32.01
N VAL A 16 15.06 -31.95 31.85
CA VAL A 16 14.39 -31.41 30.68
C VAL A 16 14.48 -29.90 30.78
N SER A 17 15.52 -29.33 30.18
CA SER A 17 15.55 -27.91 29.90
C SER A 17 14.36 -27.60 28.94
N ALA A 18 13.34 -26.93 29.46
CA ALA A 18 12.32 -26.33 28.63
C ALA A 18 13.03 -25.36 27.67
N GLN A 19 13.24 -25.79 26.43
CA GLN A 19 13.60 -24.88 25.36
C GLN A 19 12.43 -23.90 25.20
N THR A 20 12.59 -22.70 25.74
CA THR A 20 11.74 -21.57 25.39
C THR A 20 11.92 -21.38 23.90
N SER A 21 10.90 -21.70 23.13
CA SER A 21 10.88 -21.45 21.69
C SER A 21 11.02 -19.94 21.48
N ASN A 22 12.15 -19.49 20.95
CA ASN A 22 12.42 -18.10 20.56
C ASN A 22 11.67 -17.73 19.27
N ALA A 23 10.41 -18.11 19.14
CA ALA A 23 9.61 -17.65 18.04
C ALA A 23 9.34 -16.12 18.23
N PRO A 24 9.52 -15.29 17.18
CA PRO A 24 9.32 -13.86 17.31
C PRO A 24 7.89 -13.55 17.73
N PRO A 25 7.68 -12.44 18.47
CA PRO A 25 6.34 -12.04 18.89
C PRO A 25 5.47 -11.75 17.68
N THR A 26 4.17 -12.00 17.80
CA THR A 26 3.19 -11.61 16.79
C THR A 26 2.94 -10.12 16.89
N ASN A 27 3.11 -9.41 15.77
CA ASN A 27 2.78 -7.99 15.64
C ASN A 27 1.34 -7.83 15.14
N TRP A 28 0.61 -6.96 15.78
CA TRP A 28 -0.77 -6.65 15.47
C TRP A 28 -0.90 -5.18 15.12
N SER A 29 -1.68 -4.90 14.09
CA SER A 29 -2.00 -3.52 13.67
C SER A 29 -3.50 -3.30 13.81
N ASP A 30 -3.90 -2.13 14.29
CA ASP A 30 -5.30 -1.80 14.40
C ASP A 30 -5.96 -1.67 13.01
N THR A 31 -7.22 -2.10 12.93
CA THR A 31 -8.05 -2.00 11.74
C THR A 31 -9.45 -1.50 12.11
N THR A 32 -10.00 -0.63 11.28
CA THR A 32 -11.36 -0.11 11.50
C THR A 32 -12.38 -1.10 10.96
N ARG A 33 -13.23 -1.62 11.87
CA ARG A 33 -14.30 -2.55 11.55
C ARG A 33 -15.55 -2.16 12.35
N ASP A 34 -16.74 -2.40 11.79
CA ASP A 34 -17.96 -2.40 12.56
C ASP A 34 -18.11 -3.76 13.24
N VAL A 35 -18.26 -3.75 14.55
CA VAL A 35 -18.48 -4.95 15.34
C VAL A 35 -19.81 -4.83 16.07
N TYR A 36 -20.68 -5.79 15.82
CA TYR A 36 -21.95 -5.90 16.52
C TYR A 36 -21.83 -7.05 17.52
N ILE A 37 -22.18 -6.79 18.77
CA ILE A 37 -22.25 -7.77 19.84
C ILE A 37 -23.67 -7.76 20.35
N ASP A 38 -24.34 -8.93 20.31
CA ASP A 38 -25.76 -9.06 20.67
C ASP A 38 -26.66 -8.11 19.86
N ASN A 39 -26.37 -7.97 18.55
CA ASN A 39 -27.02 -7.09 17.58
C ASN A 39 -26.85 -5.59 17.82
N GLU A 40 -26.05 -5.16 18.79
CA GLU A 40 -25.73 -3.76 19.04
C GLU A 40 -24.33 -3.42 18.51
N LEU A 41 -24.22 -2.30 17.80
CA LEU A 41 -22.92 -1.77 17.36
C LEU A 41 -22.07 -1.37 18.56
N ASP A 42 -20.93 -2.03 18.73
CA ASP A 42 -19.95 -1.69 19.76
C ASP A 42 -18.88 -0.77 19.18
N ARG A 43 -18.87 0.49 19.60
CA ARG A 43 -17.93 1.51 19.14
C ARG A 43 -16.62 1.52 19.94
N ASP A 44 -16.58 0.84 21.09
CA ASP A 44 -15.42 0.79 21.99
C ASP A 44 -14.54 -0.45 21.72
N VAL A 45 -14.98 -1.33 20.82
CA VAL A 45 -14.20 -2.51 20.45
C VAL A 45 -12.95 -2.10 19.68
N GLN A 46 -11.81 -2.60 20.09
CA GLN A 46 -10.58 -2.51 19.35
C GLN A 46 -10.40 -3.77 18.51
N VAL A 47 -10.24 -3.60 17.22
CA VAL A 47 -9.99 -4.69 16.27
C VAL A 47 -8.58 -4.55 15.74
N LEU A 48 -7.78 -5.61 15.91
CA LEU A 48 -6.41 -5.65 15.36
C LEU A 48 -6.31 -6.80 14.34
N THR A 49 -5.39 -6.67 13.42
CA THR A 49 -5.04 -7.69 12.43
C THR A 49 -3.58 -8.05 12.51
N ALA A 50 -3.26 -9.34 12.31
CA ALA A 50 -1.92 -9.83 12.04
C ALA A 50 -1.92 -10.49 10.65
N ASP A 51 -0.86 -10.27 9.88
CA ASP A 51 -0.79 -10.69 8.49
C ASP A 51 -0.19 -12.11 8.31
N ALA A 52 0.61 -12.57 9.27
CA ALA A 52 1.25 -13.88 9.20
C ALA A 52 1.24 -14.63 10.55
N PRO A 53 0.39 -15.62 10.73
CA PRO A 53 -0.76 -16.01 9.89
C PRO A 53 -1.89 -14.97 9.95
N SER A 54 -2.76 -14.96 8.92
CA SER A 54 -3.86 -14.00 8.88
C SER A 54 -4.84 -14.23 10.03
N ARG A 55 -4.89 -13.25 10.95
CA ARG A 55 -5.72 -13.28 12.15
C ARG A 55 -6.35 -11.93 12.42
N LEU A 56 -7.52 -11.96 13.07
CA LEU A 56 -8.16 -10.79 13.64
C LEU A 56 -8.28 -11.01 15.15
N VAL A 57 -8.14 -9.97 15.94
CA VAL A 57 -8.45 -9.99 17.36
C VAL A 57 -9.39 -8.86 17.73
N LEU A 58 -10.39 -9.17 18.56
CA LEU A 58 -11.33 -8.21 19.14
C LEU A 58 -11.06 -8.10 20.64
N ILE A 59 -10.96 -6.85 21.11
CA ILE A 59 -10.77 -6.55 22.53
C ILE A 59 -11.76 -5.46 22.91
N CYS A 60 -12.70 -5.77 23.78
CA CYS A 60 -13.71 -4.83 24.29
C CYS A 60 -14.15 -5.18 25.71
N SER A 61 -14.91 -4.28 26.33
CA SER A 61 -15.44 -4.48 27.69
C SER A 61 -16.61 -5.47 27.74
N LYS A 62 -17.38 -5.61 26.64
CA LYS A 62 -18.57 -6.47 26.57
C LYS A 62 -18.29 -7.97 26.53
N LEU A 63 -17.05 -8.38 26.23
CA LEU A 63 -16.59 -9.76 26.19
C LEU A 63 -15.61 -10.02 27.34
N GLU A 64 -15.66 -11.21 27.93
CA GLU A 64 -14.78 -11.58 29.05
C GLU A 64 -13.32 -11.67 28.63
N SER A 65 -13.06 -12.28 27.46
CA SER A 65 -11.74 -12.51 26.88
C SER A 65 -11.54 -11.72 25.60
N ALA A 66 -10.29 -11.60 25.17
CA ALA A 66 -9.97 -11.24 23.79
C ALA A 66 -10.37 -12.40 22.86
N VAL A 67 -10.99 -12.09 21.72
CA VAL A 67 -11.43 -13.09 20.74
C VAL A 67 -10.53 -13.03 19.51
N VAL A 68 -9.91 -14.16 19.15
CA VAL A 68 -9.00 -14.28 18.03
C VAL A 68 -9.59 -15.17 16.94
N LEU A 69 -9.78 -14.61 15.75
CA LEU A 69 -10.20 -15.34 14.57
C LEU A 69 -8.97 -15.72 13.75
N ASN A 70 -8.77 -17.00 13.50
CA ASN A 70 -7.81 -17.47 12.52
C ASN A 70 -8.50 -17.60 11.16
N VAL A 71 -8.11 -16.75 10.22
CA VAL A 71 -8.81 -16.65 8.93
C VAL A 71 -8.55 -17.87 8.05
N SER A 72 -7.41 -18.53 8.19
CA SER A 72 -7.02 -19.69 7.38
C SER A 72 -7.81 -20.96 7.67
N ASP A 73 -8.17 -21.21 8.93
CA ASP A 73 -8.84 -22.43 9.38
C ASP A 73 -10.26 -22.19 9.90
N HIS A 74 -10.71 -20.93 9.85
CA HIS A 74 -12.03 -20.45 10.29
C HIS A 74 -12.29 -20.69 11.78
N THR A 75 -11.25 -20.79 12.61
CA THR A 75 -11.43 -21.00 14.05
C THR A 75 -11.61 -19.71 14.82
N VAL A 76 -12.43 -19.78 15.88
CA VAL A 76 -12.61 -18.74 16.89
C VAL A 76 -11.92 -19.21 18.15
N ASN A 77 -11.02 -18.36 18.65
CA ASN A 77 -10.23 -18.62 19.84
C ASN A 77 -10.44 -17.52 20.86
N THR A 78 -10.22 -17.83 22.14
CA THR A 78 -10.14 -16.84 23.21
C THR A 78 -8.76 -16.82 23.83
N ALA A 79 -8.35 -15.63 24.28
CA ALA A 79 -7.11 -15.39 25.01
C ALA A 79 -7.38 -14.35 26.12
N ALA A 80 -6.53 -14.31 27.12
CA ALA A 80 -6.59 -13.24 28.12
C ALA A 80 -6.31 -11.88 27.45
N LYS A 81 -6.98 -10.81 27.85
CA LYS A 81 -6.84 -9.49 27.22
C LYS A 81 -5.44 -8.91 27.43
N ASP A 82 -4.77 -9.19 28.52
CA ASP A 82 -3.42 -8.79 28.85
C ASP A 82 -2.33 -9.49 28.01
N THR A 83 -2.71 -10.54 27.26
CA THR A 83 -1.86 -11.16 26.23
C THR A 83 -1.42 -10.13 25.17
N PHE A 84 -2.22 -9.09 24.93
CA PHE A 84 -1.99 -8.09 23.92
C PHE A 84 -1.42 -6.81 24.55
N ARG A 85 -0.14 -6.57 24.34
CA ARG A 85 0.58 -5.38 24.84
C ARG A 85 0.51 -4.28 23.81
N PHE A 86 -0.26 -3.25 24.10
CA PHE A 86 -0.48 -2.11 23.20
C PHE A 86 0.64 -1.08 23.26
N ALA A 87 0.97 -0.50 22.11
CA ALA A 87 1.70 0.76 22.06
C ALA A 87 0.87 1.90 22.70
N ALA A 88 1.53 2.99 23.08
CA ALA A 88 0.88 4.10 23.77
C ALA A 88 -0.26 4.74 22.95
N ASP A 89 -0.12 4.78 21.63
CA ASP A 89 -1.13 5.28 20.68
C ASP A 89 -2.22 4.25 20.34
N ARG A 90 -2.08 3.02 20.83
CA ARG A 90 -2.98 1.89 20.59
C ARG A 90 -3.17 1.52 19.11
N THR A 91 -2.28 1.98 18.22
CA THR A 91 -2.33 1.62 16.79
C THR A 91 -1.74 0.25 16.53
N THR A 92 -0.88 -0.24 17.42
CA THR A 92 -0.24 -1.54 17.35
C THR A 92 -0.27 -2.24 18.71
N ALA A 93 -0.14 -3.56 18.66
CA ALA A 93 0.10 -4.38 19.83
C ALA A 93 1.06 -5.52 19.50
N THR A 94 1.64 -6.13 20.53
CA THR A 94 2.42 -7.36 20.40
C THR A 94 1.81 -8.43 21.30
N SER A 95 1.89 -9.69 20.87
CA SER A 95 1.60 -10.84 21.72
C SER A 95 2.69 -11.88 21.58
N ASP A 96 2.91 -12.70 22.61
CA ASP A 96 3.82 -13.81 22.49
C ASP A 96 3.28 -14.82 21.47
N SER A 97 4.15 -15.35 20.62
CA SER A 97 3.77 -16.36 19.61
C SER A 97 3.25 -17.66 20.24
N THR A 98 3.63 -17.91 21.50
CA THR A 98 3.25 -19.07 22.32
C THR A 98 2.09 -18.78 23.26
N ALA A 99 1.44 -17.61 23.14
CA ALA A 99 0.31 -17.25 23.98
C ALA A 99 -0.79 -18.34 23.94
N ALA A 100 -1.22 -18.79 25.12
CA ALA A 100 -2.25 -19.80 25.23
C ALA A 100 -3.58 -19.28 24.65
N MET A 101 -4.02 -19.90 23.56
CA MET A 101 -5.28 -19.63 22.93
C MET A 101 -6.17 -20.87 23.01
N LYS A 102 -7.42 -20.67 23.44
CA LYS A 102 -8.40 -21.75 23.53
C LYS A 102 -9.39 -21.65 22.37
N VAL A 103 -9.44 -22.69 21.54
CA VAL A 103 -10.45 -22.81 20.49
C VAL A 103 -11.83 -22.97 21.15
N ILE A 104 -12.78 -22.12 20.78
CA ILE A 104 -14.16 -22.14 21.28
C ILE A 104 -15.18 -22.47 20.20
N GLY A 105 -14.81 -22.42 18.92
CA GLY A 105 -15.70 -22.70 17.82
C GLY A 105 -15.14 -22.31 16.46
N LYS A 106 -16.05 -22.14 15.51
CA LYS A 106 -15.75 -21.67 14.16
C LYS A 106 -16.62 -20.45 13.83
N PHE A 107 -16.11 -19.58 12.97
CA PHE A 107 -16.91 -18.52 12.38
C PHE A 107 -17.40 -18.91 10.99
N THR A 108 -18.56 -18.33 10.61
CA THR A 108 -19.05 -18.37 9.23
C THR A 108 -18.66 -17.07 8.55
N ARG A 109 -18.11 -17.17 7.34
CA ARG A 109 -17.88 -16.04 6.45
C ARG A 109 -19.06 -15.94 5.49
N VAL A 110 -19.76 -14.80 5.53
CA VAL A 110 -20.83 -14.46 4.59
C VAL A 110 -20.26 -13.51 3.54
N ASP A 111 -20.90 -13.35 2.41
CA ASP A 111 -20.47 -12.54 1.28
C ASP A 111 -19.65 -11.29 1.66
N GLY A 112 -18.41 -11.22 1.17
CA GLY A 112 -17.43 -10.22 1.56
C GLY A 112 -16.72 -10.56 2.89
N PRO A 113 -16.07 -9.59 3.56
CA PRO A 113 -15.39 -9.78 4.84
C PRO A 113 -16.34 -9.63 6.04
N ILE A 114 -17.47 -10.32 5.98
CA ILE A 114 -18.42 -10.40 7.10
C ILE A 114 -18.17 -11.71 7.84
N TYR A 115 -17.86 -11.62 9.13
CA TYR A 115 -17.61 -12.77 10.00
C TYR A 115 -18.72 -12.86 11.03
N PHE A 116 -19.33 -14.02 11.15
CA PHE A 116 -20.37 -14.32 12.16
C PHE A 116 -19.90 -15.47 13.05
N PHE A 117 -20.02 -15.30 14.36
CA PHE A 117 -19.72 -16.33 15.36
C PHE A 117 -20.42 -16.01 16.68
N VAL A 118 -20.34 -16.94 17.63
CA VAL A 118 -20.89 -16.78 18.97
C VAL A 118 -19.78 -16.90 20.00
N VAL A 119 -19.74 -15.99 20.98
CA VAL A 119 -18.84 -16.00 22.13
C VAL A 119 -19.61 -15.53 23.38
N ASP A 120 -19.38 -16.18 24.51
CA ASP A 120 -20.09 -15.89 25.76
C ASP A 120 -21.62 -15.87 25.60
N SER A 121 -22.15 -16.79 24.75
CA SER A 121 -23.56 -16.87 24.34
C SER A 121 -24.08 -15.64 23.58
N LYS A 122 -23.23 -14.73 23.17
CA LYS A 122 -23.58 -13.54 22.40
C LYS A 122 -23.23 -13.72 20.92
N PRO A 123 -24.15 -13.43 19.99
CA PRO A 123 -23.84 -13.37 18.58
C PRO A 123 -22.92 -12.16 18.31
N VAL A 124 -21.87 -12.40 17.54
CA VAL A 124 -20.91 -11.37 17.13
C VAL A 124 -20.85 -11.33 15.61
N VAL A 125 -20.98 -10.13 15.05
CA VAL A 125 -20.81 -9.85 13.62
C VAL A 125 -19.73 -8.82 13.44
N ILE A 126 -18.74 -9.13 12.60
CA ILE A 126 -17.71 -8.17 12.16
C ILE A 126 -17.93 -7.89 10.69
N ARG A 127 -17.95 -6.64 10.30
CA ARG A 127 -18.02 -6.23 8.88
C ARG A 127 -17.11 -5.04 8.60
N ALA A 128 -16.86 -4.80 7.32
CA ALA A 128 -16.12 -3.61 6.91
C ALA A 128 -16.86 -2.35 7.41
N HIS A 129 -16.10 -1.42 7.99
CA HIS A 129 -16.65 -0.12 8.35
C HIS A 129 -16.93 0.67 7.08
N PRO A 130 -18.15 1.14 6.82
CA PRO A 130 -18.41 2.04 5.71
C PRO A 130 -17.65 3.33 5.97
N GLY A 131 -16.81 3.75 5.01
CA GLY A 131 -16.05 4.98 5.13
C GLY A 131 -16.98 6.18 5.33
N ALA A 132 -16.62 7.10 6.23
CA ALA A 132 -17.29 8.40 6.27
C ALA A 132 -16.94 9.17 4.99
N THR A 133 -17.94 9.78 4.35
CA THR A 133 -17.80 10.57 3.13
C THR A 133 -18.38 11.96 3.30
N GLY A 134 -17.81 12.92 2.56
CA GLY A 134 -18.23 14.31 2.61
C GLY A 134 -17.52 15.14 3.66
N GLU A 135 -17.99 16.38 3.84
CA GLU A 135 -17.45 17.30 4.84
C GLU A 135 -17.90 16.88 6.25
N LEU A 136 -16.95 16.79 7.15
CA LEU A 136 -17.18 16.35 8.53
C LEU A 136 -16.84 17.45 9.52
N THR A 137 -17.62 17.54 10.59
CA THR A 137 -17.21 18.29 11.79
C THR A 137 -16.26 17.45 12.64
N MET A 138 -15.50 18.11 13.52
CA MET A 138 -14.66 17.40 14.49
C MET A 138 -15.45 16.41 15.34
N ASP A 139 -16.65 16.79 15.80
CA ASP A 139 -17.49 15.93 16.62
C ASP A 139 -17.92 14.70 15.83
N LYS A 140 -18.32 14.88 14.56
CA LYS A 140 -18.69 13.76 13.69
C LYS A 140 -17.52 12.82 13.40
N LEU A 141 -16.33 13.36 13.22
CA LEU A 141 -15.11 12.56 13.10
C LEU A 141 -14.90 11.67 14.33
N TRP A 142 -15.00 12.26 15.54
CA TRP A 142 -14.80 11.51 16.78
C TRP A 142 -15.90 10.50 17.09
N GLU A 143 -17.10 10.74 16.63
CA GLU A 143 -18.18 9.74 16.69
C GLU A 143 -17.91 8.56 15.76
N THR A 144 -17.39 8.84 14.56
CA THR A 144 -17.14 7.83 13.52
C THR A 144 -15.94 6.94 13.85
N VAL A 145 -14.85 7.56 14.33
CA VAL A 145 -13.58 6.85 14.61
C VAL A 145 -13.04 7.21 16.01
N PRO A 146 -13.73 6.80 17.08
CA PRO A 146 -13.37 7.20 18.45
C PRO A 146 -11.96 6.78 18.85
N VAL A 147 -11.45 5.67 18.29
CA VAL A 147 -10.10 5.20 18.59
C VAL A 147 -8.99 6.18 18.14
N TRP A 148 -9.26 7.07 17.19
CA TRP A 148 -8.32 8.10 16.76
C TRP A 148 -8.01 9.13 17.86
N ARG A 149 -8.90 9.26 18.86
CA ARG A 149 -8.64 10.09 20.05
C ARG A 149 -7.42 9.62 20.84
N ALA A 150 -7.18 8.30 20.90
CA ALA A 150 -6.00 7.76 21.58
C ALA A 150 -4.71 8.15 20.85
N VAL A 151 -4.70 8.10 19.52
CA VAL A 151 -3.57 8.56 18.69
C VAL A 151 -3.32 10.05 18.92
N MET A 152 -4.37 10.87 18.88
CA MET A 152 -4.26 12.31 19.15
C MET A 152 -3.71 12.58 20.57
N LYS A 153 -4.18 11.84 21.58
CA LYS A 153 -3.79 12.03 22.97
C LYS A 153 -2.32 11.71 23.20
N SER A 154 -1.83 10.60 22.64
CA SER A 154 -0.46 10.11 22.84
C SER A 154 0.59 10.86 22.03
N TYR A 155 0.19 11.64 21.03
CA TYR A 155 1.12 12.35 20.15
C TYR A 155 1.59 13.66 20.78
N GLU A 156 2.90 13.98 20.65
CA GLU A 156 3.46 15.29 20.97
C GLU A 156 3.95 15.95 19.67
N PRO A 157 3.30 17.05 19.24
CA PRO A 157 3.65 17.75 18.01
C PRO A 157 5.03 18.40 18.09
N ASN A 158 5.68 18.55 16.93
CA ASN A 158 6.94 19.29 16.83
C ASN A 158 6.73 20.75 17.19
N ALA A 159 7.36 21.21 18.29
CA ALA A 159 7.15 22.54 18.82
C ALA A 159 7.55 23.67 17.85
N ASN A 160 8.63 23.44 17.03
CA ASN A 160 9.07 24.43 16.05
C ASN A 160 8.08 24.55 14.90
N ALA A 161 7.57 23.42 14.40
CA ALA A 161 6.56 23.43 13.35
C ALA A 161 5.25 24.08 13.84
N VAL A 162 4.81 23.75 15.06
CA VAL A 162 3.64 24.40 15.69
C VAL A 162 3.83 25.91 15.79
N ALA A 163 5.01 26.40 16.20
CA ALA A 163 5.30 27.84 16.27
C ALA A 163 5.26 28.49 14.88
N GLN A 164 5.77 27.83 13.85
CA GLN A 164 5.71 28.32 12.47
C GLN A 164 4.28 28.35 11.93
N ILE A 165 3.48 27.31 12.19
CA ILE A 165 2.06 27.29 11.81
C ILE A 165 1.31 28.42 12.53
N LYS A 166 1.60 28.64 13.81
CA LYS A 166 1.01 29.74 14.62
C LYS A 166 1.34 31.12 14.07
N SER A 167 2.55 31.33 13.54
CA SER A 167 3.01 32.61 13.02
C SER A 167 2.51 32.91 11.60
N ASN A 168 1.78 32.04 10.94
CA ASN A 168 1.20 32.32 9.63
C ASN A 168 0.14 33.42 9.75
N ASP A 169 0.36 34.53 9.06
CA ASP A 169 -0.49 35.73 9.04
C ASP A 169 -1.39 35.85 7.82
N LYS A 170 -1.39 34.80 6.96
CA LYS A 170 -2.14 34.79 5.71
C LYS A 170 -3.33 33.84 5.80
N ASP A 171 -4.49 34.32 5.39
CA ASP A 171 -5.68 33.48 5.31
C ASP A 171 -5.42 32.29 4.39
N THR A 172 -5.54 31.11 4.97
CA THR A 172 -5.17 29.84 4.34
C THR A 172 -6.24 28.81 4.61
N THR A 173 -6.69 28.11 3.58
CA THR A 173 -7.56 26.94 3.73
C THR A 173 -6.71 25.68 3.71
N VAL A 174 -6.85 24.86 4.73
CA VAL A 174 -6.24 23.52 4.82
C VAL A 174 -7.35 22.48 4.66
N THR A 175 -7.41 21.85 3.49
CA THR A 175 -8.33 20.74 3.23
C THR A 175 -7.63 19.44 3.55
N LEU A 176 -8.11 18.72 4.55
CA LEU A 176 -7.63 17.41 4.97
C LEU A 176 -8.59 16.34 4.50
N ALA A 177 -8.25 15.70 3.38
CA ALA A 177 -8.99 14.57 2.84
C ALA A 177 -8.44 13.25 3.43
N PHE A 178 -9.32 12.40 3.93
CA PHE A 178 -8.92 11.17 4.61
C PHE A 178 -9.94 10.05 4.47
N GLY A 179 -9.47 8.80 4.57
CA GLY A 179 -10.33 7.63 4.67
C GLY A 179 -10.39 7.12 6.10
N THR A 180 -11.58 7.02 6.68
CA THR A 180 -11.74 6.41 8.02
C THR A 180 -11.37 4.93 8.04
N TRP A 181 -11.31 4.32 6.87
CA TRP A 181 -10.86 2.96 6.58
C TRP A 181 -9.34 2.85 6.40
N CYS A 182 -8.62 3.98 6.23
CA CYS A 182 -7.20 4.01 5.86
C CYS A 182 -6.29 4.04 7.10
N PRO A 183 -5.32 3.11 7.25
CA PRO A 183 -4.38 3.12 8.37
C PRO A 183 -3.46 4.34 8.41
N ASP A 184 -3.04 4.84 7.23
CA ASP A 184 -2.22 6.05 7.18
C ASP A 184 -3.01 7.27 7.63
N SER A 185 -4.29 7.36 7.24
CA SER A 185 -5.20 8.39 7.77
C SER A 185 -5.33 8.30 9.28
N LYS A 186 -5.52 7.10 9.84
CA LYS A 186 -5.55 6.89 11.28
C LYS A 186 -4.26 7.33 11.97
N ASN A 187 -3.12 7.08 11.34
CA ASN A 187 -1.82 7.46 11.91
C ASN A 187 -1.59 8.97 11.86
N TYR A 188 -1.85 9.60 10.74
CA TYR A 188 -1.42 10.98 10.52
C TYR A 188 -2.48 12.04 10.79
N VAL A 189 -3.77 11.76 10.49
CA VAL A 189 -4.84 12.76 10.67
C VAL A 189 -4.96 13.24 12.11
N PRO A 190 -5.11 12.37 13.14
CA PRO A 190 -5.24 12.85 14.51
C PRO A 190 -4.00 13.57 15.02
N ARG A 191 -2.81 13.22 14.53
CA ARG A 191 -1.55 13.91 14.88
C ARG A 191 -1.51 15.32 14.32
N LEU A 192 -1.83 15.49 13.04
CA LEU A 192 -1.92 16.81 12.42
C LEU A 192 -3.01 17.68 13.07
N LEU A 193 -4.16 17.11 13.39
CA LEU A 193 -5.22 17.81 14.12
C LEU A 193 -4.76 18.30 15.49
N LYS A 194 -3.93 17.51 16.21
CA LYS A 194 -3.32 17.96 17.48
C LYS A 194 -2.38 19.15 17.26
N ALA A 195 -1.54 19.09 16.22
CA ALA A 195 -0.61 20.16 15.89
C ALA A 195 -1.33 21.46 15.52
N LEU A 196 -2.36 21.39 14.66
CA LEU A 196 -3.20 22.54 14.28
C LEU A 196 -3.93 23.14 15.49
N ARG A 197 -4.47 22.30 16.36
CA ARG A 197 -5.09 22.76 17.61
C ARG A 197 -4.09 23.43 18.54
N ALA A 198 -2.87 22.89 18.66
CA ALA A 198 -1.81 23.49 19.46
C ALA A 198 -1.32 24.82 18.89
N ALA A 199 -1.30 24.98 17.58
CA ALA A 199 -0.97 26.24 16.92
C ALA A 199 -2.03 27.32 17.17
N GLY A 200 -3.32 26.95 17.19
CA GLY A 200 -4.42 27.87 17.48
C GLY A 200 -4.41 29.10 16.58
N ASN A 201 -4.23 28.92 15.27
CA ASN A 201 -4.10 30.04 14.33
C ASN A 201 -5.43 30.29 13.61
N ASP A 202 -6.01 31.48 13.84
CA ASP A 202 -7.31 31.92 13.30
C ASP A 202 -7.27 32.19 11.78
N HIS A 203 -6.09 32.37 11.19
CA HIS A 203 -5.92 32.50 9.72
C HIS A 203 -5.97 31.15 9.01
N ILE A 204 -6.07 30.04 9.73
CA ILE A 204 -6.15 28.72 9.13
C ILE A 204 -7.56 28.15 9.23
N GLN A 205 -8.26 28.11 8.10
CA GLN A 205 -9.54 27.42 7.96
C GLN A 205 -9.30 25.95 7.66
N LEU A 206 -9.66 25.07 8.59
CA LEU A 206 -9.57 23.61 8.40
C LEU A 206 -10.88 23.05 7.83
N LYS A 207 -10.77 22.26 6.74
CA LYS A 207 -11.86 21.46 6.18
C LYS A 207 -11.52 19.98 6.29
N LEU A 208 -12.42 19.19 6.89
CA LEU A 208 -12.27 17.77 7.06
C LEU A 208 -13.14 17.04 6.04
N ILE A 209 -12.54 16.29 5.14
CA ILE A 209 -13.24 15.61 4.05
C ILE A 209 -13.02 14.11 4.16
N GLY A 210 -14.08 13.38 4.50
CA GLY A 210 -14.08 11.92 4.43
C GLY A 210 -14.16 11.46 2.97
N VAL A 211 -13.35 10.49 2.58
CA VAL A 211 -13.29 9.93 1.22
C VAL A 211 -13.59 8.44 1.28
N ASP A 212 -14.43 7.96 0.35
CA ASP A 212 -14.73 6.54 0.22
C ASP A 212 -13.49 5.74 -0.25
N ASN A 213 -13.53 4.42 -0.08
CA ASN A 213 -12.39 3.55 -0.41
C ASN A 213 -12.17 3.37 -1.92
N GLN A 214 -13.08 3.89 -2.75
CA GLN A 214 -13.00 3.87 -4.21
C GLN A 214 -12.57 5.23 -4.79
N PHE A 215 -12.39 6.25 -3.96
CA PHE A 215 -12.08 7.62 -4.38
C PHE A 215 -13.11 8.23 -5.35
N ARG A 216 -14.37 7.88 -5.18
CA ARG A 216 -15.49 8.44 -5.97
C ARG A 216 -16.24 9.51 -5.21
N GLU A 217 -16.34 9.38 -3.89
CA GLU A 217 -17.11 10.31 -3.06
C GLU A 217 -16.22 11.02 -2.01
N PRO A 218 -16.44 12.30 -1.77
CA PRO A 218 -17.40 13.18 -2.47
C PRO A 218 -16.84 13.64 -3.83
N VAL A 219 -17.61 13.43 -4.91
CA VAL A 219 -17.22 13.74 -6.31
C VAL A 219 -16.71 15.18 -6.45
N ALA A 220 -17.42 16.14 -5.84
CA ALA A 220 -17.11 17.57 -5.93
C ALA A 220 -15.72 17.94 -5.32
N VAL A 221 -15.12 17.05 -4.55
CA VAL A 221 -13.82 17.28 -3.91
C VAL A 221 -12.74 16.40 -4.51
N VAL A 222 -13.04 15.10 -4.65
CA VAL A 222 -12.05 14.08 -5.06
C VAL A 222 -11.54 14.35 -6.48
N GLN A 223 -12.44 14.52 -7.44
CA GLN A 223 -12.08 14.67 -8.85
C GLN A 223 -11.38 16.00 -9.16
N PRO A 224 -11.95 17.18 -8.81
CA PRO A 224 -11.32 18.46 -9.14
C PRO A 224 -9.95 18.63 -8.48
N ARG A 225 -9.77 18.09 -7.27
CA ARG A 225 -8.52 18.19 -6.53
C ARG A 225 -7.56 17.03 -6.79
N ARG A 226 -7.93 16.08 -7.66
CA ARG A 226 -7.12 14.89 -8.02
C ARG A 226 -6.64 14.13 -6.79
N ILE A 227 -7.58 13.84 -5.86
CA ILE A 227 -7.27 13.06 -4.66
C ILE A 227 -7.28 11.59 -5.05
N THR A 228 -6.12 10.98 -5.09
CA THR A 228 -5.92 9.56 -5.45
C THR A 228 -5.46 8.72 -4.26
N ASN A 229 -5.05 9.38 -3.18
CA ASN A 229 -4.49 8.75 -1.98
C ASN A 229 -4.95 9.50 -0.74
N VAL A 230 -5.01 8.82 0.39
CA VAL A 230 -5.37 9.41 1.68
C VAL A 230 -4.45 8.93 2.80
N PRO A 231 -4.12 9.83 3.76
CA PRO A 231 -4.57 11.21 3.85
C PRO A 231 -3.92 12.11 2.79
N THR A 232 -4.66 13.11 2.32
CA THR A 232 -4.09 14.18 1.49
C THR A 232 -4.43 15.52 2.15
N VAL A 233 -3.39 16.30 2.42
CA VAL A 233 -3.52 17.69 2.91
C VAL A 233 -3.32 18.62 1.73
N ILE A 234 -4.28 19.48 1.43
CA ILE A 234 -4.19 20.48 0.37
C ILE A 234 -4.22 21.86 1.05
N VAL A 235 -3.24 22.69 0.74
CA VAL A 235 -3.07 24.02 1.30
C VAL A 235 -3.34 25.06 0.22
N GLU A 236 -4.34 25.93 0.44
CA GLU A 236 -4.83 26.89 -0.55
C GLU A 236 -4.78 28.31 0.03
N ARG A 237 -4.36 29.29 -0.79
CA ARG A 237 -4.45 30.74 -0.51
C ARG A 237 -5.14 31.45 -1.67
N GLY A 238 -6.14 32.28 -1.37
CA GLY A 238 -6.88 32.98 -2.42
C GLY A 238 -7.50 32.03 -3.45
N GLY A 239 -7.87 30.81 -3.09
CA GLY A 239 -8.43 29.82 -3.97
C GLY A 239 -7.39 29.05 -4.81
N HIS A 240 -6.10 29.30 -4.64
CA HIS A 240 -5.02 28.63 -5.37
C HIS A 240 -4.27 27.68 -4.45
N GLU A 241 -4.02 26.45 -4.91
CA GLU A 241 -3.19 25.50 -4.20
C GLU A 241 -1.74 25.98 -4.15
N ILE A 242 -1.19 26.12 -2.94
CA ILE A 242 0.20 26.51 -2.70
C ILE A 242 1.08 25.31 -2.32
N GLY A 243 0.48 24.15 -2.05
CA GLY A 243 1.18 22.90 -1.78
C GLY A 243 0.26 21.81 -1.27
N ARG A 244 0.75 20.58 -1.23
CA ARG A 244 0.04 19.44 -0.68
C ARG A 244 0.96 18.42 -0.04
N ILE A 245 0.41 17.63 0.87
CA ILE A 245 1.04 16.44 1.45
C ILE A 245 0.19 15.25 1.07
N VAL A 246 0.79 14.18 0.56
CA VAL A 246 0.06 12.99 0.11
C VAL A 246 0.54 11.77 0.88
N GLU A 247 -0.36 11.10 1.57
CA GLU A 247 -0.19 9.91 2.40
C GLU A 247 0.75 10.09 3.59
N THR A 248 2.04 10.30 3.34
CA THR A 248 3.08 10.39 4.36
C THR A 248 3.82 11.72 4.24
N PRO A 249 4.29 12.30 5.33
CA PRO A 249 5.10 13.50 5.25
C PRO A 249 6.46 13.24 4.59
N ALA A 250 7.01 14.28 3.97
CA ALA A 250 8.37 14.33 3.47
C ALA A 250 9.37 14.50 4.61
N ALA A 251 9.05 15.41 5.52
CA ALA A 251 9.77 15.58 6.76
C ALA A 251 9.44 14.43 7.74
N LYS A 252 9.84 14.58 8.97
CA LYS A 252 9.55 13.60 10.01
C LYS A 252 8.06 13.57 10.39
N THR A 253 7.37 14.70 10.27
CA THR A 253 5.97 14.87 10.67
C THR A 253 5.17 15.69 9.66
N MET A 254 3.84 15.54 9.64
CA MET A 254 2.97 16.32 8.74
C MET A 254 2.91 17.81 9.07
N GLU A 255 3.06 18.17 10.33
CA GLU A 255 3.10 19.58 10.73
C GLU A 255 4.39 20.27 10.29
N GLU A 256 5.52 19.56 10.16
CA GLU A 256 6.75 20.09 9.57
C GLU A 256 6.58 20.41 8.08
N ASP A 257 5.94 19.51 7.35
CA ASP A 257 5.61 19.76 5.94
C ASP A 257 4.60 20.91 5.79
N LEU A 258 3.55 20.92 6.60
CA LEU A 258 2.58 22.00 6.58
C LEU A 258 3.23 23.36 6.87
N ALA A 259 4.11 23.44 7.88
CA ALA A 259 4.87 24.63 8.20
C ALA A 259 5.74 25.08 7.00
N SER A 260 6.40 24.13 6.32
CA SER A 260 7.20 24.42 5.13
C SER A 260 6.34 25.00 3.99
N ILE A 261 5.19 24.41 3.71
CA ILE A 261 4.25 24.91 2.68
C ILE A 261 3.76 26.31 3.02
N LEU A 262 3.38 26.57 4.28
CA LEU A 262 2.92 27.87 4.75
C LEU A 262 4.00 28.96 4.58
N ASN A 263 5.27 28.61 4.73
CA ASN A 263 6.42 29.47 4.52
C ASN A 263 6.89 29.56 3.06
N GLY A 264 6.17 28.95 2.12
CA GLY A 264 6.48 28.99 0.67
C GLY A 264 7.58 28.03 0.24
N THR A 265 7.98 27.10 1.11
CA THR A 265 8.94 26.05 0.80
C THR A 265 8.16 24.78 0.51
N GLN A 266 8.34 24.19 -0.68
CA GLN A 266 7.72 22.89 -0.96
C GLN A 266 8.47 21.81 -0.19
N PRO A 267 7.77 20.95 0.57
CA PRO A 267 8.39 19.79 1.18
C PRO A 267 9.00 18.92 0.08
N VAL A 268 10.29 18.62 0.21
CA VAL A 268 10.94 17.69 -0.72
C VAL A 268 10.69 16.29 -0.19
N HIS A 269 9.76 15.60 -0.81
CA HIS A 269 9.55 14.20 -0.52
C HIS A 269 10.72 13.37 -1.07
N ASN A 270 11.52 12.76 -0.21
CA ASN A 270 12.25 11.55 -0.58
C ASN A 270 11.26 10.38 -0.78
N GLY A 271 10.03 10.70 -1.09
CA GLY A 271 8.87 9.85 -1.04
C GLY A 271 8.32 9.47 -2.40
N ARG A 272 7.47 8.51 -2.34
CA ARG A 272 6.86 7.71 -3.41
C ARG A 272 6.15 8.51 -4.50
N TRP A 273 5.76 9.76 -4.22
CA TRP A 273 4.88 10.58 -5.06
C TRP A 273 5.51 11.88 -5.56
N ASP A 274 6.79 12.14 -5.25
CA ASP A 274 7.47 13.33 -5.74
C ASP A 274 7.62 13.27 -7.24
N ARG A 275 6.82 14.11 -7.88
CA ARG A 275 6.89 14.36 -9.31
C ARG A 275 7.72 15.61 -9.54
N GLY A 276 8.80 15.44 -10.25
CA GLY A 276 9.38 16.53 -10.99
C GLY A 276 8.52 16.90 -12.21
N PRO A 277 9.04 17.68 -13.12
CA PRO A 277 8.33 18.02 -14.35
C PRO A 277 7.94 16.78 -15.15
N LYS A 278 6.77 16.85 -15.79
CA LYS A 278 6.36 15.86 -16.78
C LYS A 278 7.27 15.99 -17.98
N ILE A 279 7.90 14.89 -18.37
CA ILE A 279 8.85 14.83 -19.50
C ILE A 279 8.25 14.20 -20.75
N ALA A 280 7.29 13.30 -20.57
CA ALA A 280 6.56 12.71 -21.69
C ALA A 280 5.18 12.23 -21.25
N ALA A 281 4.28 12.04 -22.21
CA ALA A 281 3.01 11.37 -22.05
C ALA A 281 2.67 10.62 -23.34
N GLY A 282 1.81 9.60 -23.24
CA GLY A 282 1.40 8.86 -24.42
C GLY A 282 0.28 7.86 -24.18
N THR A 283 -0.03 7.14 -25.24
CA THR A 283 -1.05 6.08 -25.21
C THR A 283 -0.57 4.84 -25.92
N TYR A 284 -1.05 3.66 -25.46
CA TYR A 284 -0.88 2.39 -26.15
C TYR A 284 -2.23 1.81 -26.54
N SER A 285 -2.25 1.04 -27.64
CA SER A 285 -3.32 0.08 -27.94
C SER A 285 -2.82 -1.33 -27.72
N TYR A 286 -3.69 -2.19 -27.22
CA TYR A 286 -3.49 -3.62 -27.05
C TYR A 286 -4.35 -4.36 -28.05
N ARG A 287 -3.75 -5.23 -28.88
CA ARG A 287 -4.44 -5.96 -29.93
C ARG A 287 -4.21 -7.45 -29.75
N ASP A 288 -5.24 -8.23 -30.03
CA ASP A 288 -5.13 -9.68 -30.14
C ASP A 288 -4.45 -10.12 -31.45
N LYS A 289 -4.33 -11.44 -31.64
CA LYS A 289 -3.70 -12.04 -32.82
C LYS A 289 -4.43 -11.72 -34.13
N GLU A 290 -5.72 -11.42 -34.05
CA GLU A 290 -6.57 -11.02 -35.15
C GLU A 290 -6.49 -9.53 -35.46
N GLY A 291 -5.72 -8.77 -34.67
CA GLY A 291 -5.54 -7.32 -34.79
C GLY A 291 -6.68 -6.49 -34.18
N LYS A 292 -7.63 -7.11 -33.50
CA LYS A 292 -8.73 -6.44 -32.80
C LYS A 292 -8.19 -5.77 -31.54
N GLN A 293 -8.56 -4.52 -31.33
CA GLN A 293 -8.21 -3.82 -30.09
C GLN A 293 -8.98 -4.41 -28.90
N ILE A 294 -8.24 -4.91 -27.90
CA ILE A 294 -8.74 -5.52 -26.66
C ILE A 294 -8.51 -4.64 -25.44
N GLY A 295 -7.71 -3.60 -25.56
CA GLY A 295 -7.44 -2.66 -24.48
C GLY A 295 -6.69 -1.43 -24.93
N GLN A 296 -6.54 -0.52 -24.00
CA GLN A 296 -5.77 0.71 -24.18
C GLN A 296 -5.10 1.12 -22.87
N GLU A 297 -4.02 1.90 -22.98
CA GLU A 297 -3.30 2.49 -21.84
C GLU A 297 -3.04 3.96 -22.12
N SER A 298 -3.18 4.81 -21.12
CA SER A 298 -2.67 6.16 -21.10
C SER A 298 -1.63 6.28 -20.00
N TRP A 299 -0.54 7.01 -20.26
CA TRP A 299 0.53 7.14 -19.30
C TRP A 299 1.17 8.53 -19.32
N ASP A 300 1.70 8.91 -18.16
CA ASP A 300 2.51 10.10 -17.92
C ASP A 300 3.85 9.68 -17.33
N LEU A 301 4.94 10.26 -17.84
CA LEU A 301 6.32 10.07 -17.35
C LEU A 301 6.82 11.38 -16.74
N PHE A 302 7.29 11.30 -15.50
CA PHE A 302 7.85 12.43 -14.75
C PHE A 302 9.29 12.13 -14.37
N SER A 303 10.15 13.16 -14.36
CA SER A 303 11.41 13.07 -13.64
C SER A 303 11.18 13.05 -12.13
N THR A 304 12.16 12.60 -11.38
CA THR A 304 12.16 12.72 -9.91
C THR A 304 13.33 13.58 -9.46
N PRO A 305 13.25 14.22 -8.28
CA PRO A 305 14.35 15.07 -7.78
C PRO A 305 15.68 14.34 -7.66
N GLU A 306 15.66 13.02 -7.43
CA GLU A 306 16.85 12.18 -7.29
C GLU A 306 17.39 11.67 -8.64
N GLY A 307 16.89 12.17 -9.77
CA GLY A 307 17.34 11.80 -11.12
C GLY A 307 16.76 10.49 -11.66
N GLY A 308 15.77 9.92 -10.99
CA GLY A 308 14.99 8.78 -11.46
C GLY A 308 13.76 9.18 -12.26
N PHE A 309 12.78 8.27 -12.35
CA PHE A 309 11.49 8.50 -13.01
C PHE A 309 10.34 7.99 -12.18
N LEU A 310 9.19 8.64 -12.37
CA LEU A 310 7.88 8.16 -11.95
C LEU A 310 6.98 8.05 -13.19
N VAL A 311 6.43 6.87 -13.40
CA VAL A 311 5.38 6.64 -14.40
C VAL A 311 4.04 6.49 -13.70
N HIS A 312 3.04 7.18 -14.21
CA HIS A 312 1.64 6.91 -13.89
C HIS A 312 0.96 6.38 -15.15
N SER A 313 0.36 5.23 -15.06
CA SER A 313 -0.29 4.55 -16.18
C SER A 313 -1.69 4.11 -15.78
N ARG A 314 -2.64 4.27 -16.70
CA ARG A 314 -4.01 3.75 -16.60
C ARG A 314 -4.30 2.83 -17.77
N ILE A 315 -4.55 1.56 -17.47
CA ILE A 315 -4.83 0.50 -18.43
C ILE A 315 -6.32 0.14 -18.34
N THR A 316 -6.99 0.03 -19.49
CA THR A 316 -8.35 -0.47 -19.58
C THR A 316 -8.37 -1.68 -20.52
N MET A 317 -8.86 -2.82 -20.03
CA MET A 317 -9.02 -4.06 -20.80
C MET A 317 -10.42 -4.62 -20.52
N GLY A 318 -11.31 -4.52 -21.51
CA GLY A 318 -12.73 -4.83 -21.30
C GLY A 318 -13.32 -3.94 -20.21
N ASP A 319 -13.88 -4.55 -19.16
CA ASP A 319 -14.44 -3.90 -17.98
C ASP A 319 -13.46 -3.76 -16.82
N GLN A 320 -12.22 -4.24 -16.98
CA GLN A 320 -11.17 -4.08 -16.00
C GLN A 320 -10.37 -2.80 -16.22
N THR A 321 -10.16 -2.04 -15.14
CA THR A 321 -9.19 -0.94 -15.11
C THR A 321 -8.05 -1.27 -14.17
N THR A 322 -6.84 -0.81 -14.56
CA THR A 322 -5.63 -0.94 -13.73
C THR A 322 -4.89 0.39 -13.73
N ASP A 323 -4.76 1.00 -12.56
CA ASP A 323 -3.91 2.18 -12.34
C ASP A 323 -2.57 1.71 -11.77
N VAL A 324 -1.47 2.19 -12.38
CA VAL A 324 -0.10 1.84 -11.98
C VAL A 324 0.68 3.11 -11.72
N TYR A 325 1.25 3.22 -10.52
CA TYR A 325 2.32 4.16 -10.22
C TYR A 325 3.61 3.36 -10.05
N HIS A 326 4.65 3.74 -10.77
CA HIS A 326 5.92 3.05 -10.73
C HIS A 326 7.07 4.04 -10.67
N ARG A 327 7.92 3.89 -9.66
CA ARG A 327 9.10 4.72 -9.44
C ARG A 327 10.36 3.89 -9.59
N VAL A 328 11.29 4.43 -10.35
CA VAL A 328 12.66 3.94 -10.44
C VAL A 328 13.61 5.03 -9.95
N ASP A 329 14.71 4.61 -9.34
CA ASP A 329 15.79 5.50 -8.94
C ASP A 329 16.66 5.96 -10.12
N ALA A 330 17.72 6.73 -9.86
CA ALA A 330 18.65 7.22 -10.88
C ALA A 330 19.38 6.08 -11.62
N THR A 331 19.49 4.90 -11.00
CA THR A 331 20.11 3.70 -11.62
C THR A 331 19.09 2.86 -12.39
N ARG A 332 17.85 3.32 -12.50
CA ARG A 332 16.70 2.64 -13.12
C ARG A 332 16.21 1.41 -12.35
N ARG A 333 16.60 1.27 -11.09
CA ARG A 333 16.09 0.22 -10.22
C ARG A 333 14.73 0.62 -9.67
N PRO A 334 13.74 -0.30 -9.68
CA PRO A 334 12.48 -0.07 -9.01
C PRO A 334 12.67 0.22 -7.51
N SER A 335 12.04 1.27 -7.02
CA SER A 335 12.02 1.63 -5.60
C SER A 335 10.62 1.52 -5.01
N PHE A 336 9.61 1.79 -5.83
CA PHE A 336 8.21 1.75 -5.42
C PHE A 336 7.29 1.43 -6.60
N THR A 337 6.24 0.65 -6.34
CA THR A 337 5.13 0.45 -7.28
C THR A 337 3.83 0.35 -6.51
N GLU A 338 2.79 1.00 -7.00
CA GLU A 338 1.42 0.76 -6.56
C GLU A 338 0.57 0.39 -7.76
N VAL A 339 -0.17 -0.70 -7.64
CA VAL A 339 -1.09 -1.20 -8.65
C VAL A 339 -2.49 -1.26 -8.03
N THR A 340 -3.42 -0.51 -8.59
CA THR A 340 -4.84 -0.59 -8.24
C THR A 340 -5.59 -1.22 -9.39
N LYS A 341 -6.22 -2.36 -9.16
CA LYS A 341 -7.07 -3.06 -10.14
C LYS A 341 -8.52 -2.98 -9.72
N GLN A 342 -9.39 -2.75 -10.68
CA GLN A 342 -10.84 -2.75 -10.49
C GLN A 342 -11.51 -3.54 -11.62
N HIS A 343 -12.45 -4.41 -11.25
CA HIS A 343 -13.31 -5.16 -12.15
C HIS A 343 -14.72 -5.22 -11.52
N GLY A 344 -15.68 -4.51 -12.09
CA GLY A 344 -16.96 -4.31 -11.43
C GLY A 344 -16.80 -3.72 -10.04
N ASP A 345 -17.32 -4.42 -9.03
CA ASP A 345 -17.20 -4.04 -7.61
C ASP A 345 -15.94 -4.60 -6.92
N GLU A 346 -15.18 -5.45 -7.59
CA GLU A 346 -13.92 -5.97 -7.04
C GLU A 346 -12.81 -4.96 -7.19
N LEU A 347 -12.13 -4.67 -6.08
CA LEU A 347 -11.03 -3.71 -6.02
C LEU A 347 -9.87 -4.33 -5.26
N THR A 348 -8.68 -4.26 -5.84
CA THR A 348 -7.43 -4.55 -5.15
C THR A 348 -6.45 -3.41 -5.30
N ARG A 349 -5.69 -3.13 -4.25
CA ARG A 349 -4.54 -2.23 -4.28
C ARG A 349 -3.33 -2.97 -3.74
N THR A 350 -2.32 -3.12 -4.57
CA THR A 350 -1.06 -3.76 -4.20
C THR A 350 0.05 -2.74 -4.22
N ARG A 351 0.78 -2.65 -3.13
CA ARG A 351 1.92 -1.76 -2.97
C ARG A 351 3.18 -2.57 -2.79
N PHE A 352 4.20 -2.23 -3.55
CA PHE A 352 5.54 -2.80 -3.51
C PHE A 352 6.53 -1.72 -3.11
N THR A 353 7.37 -2.01 -2.14
CA THR A 353 8.54 -1.20 -1.79
C THR A 353 9.77 -2.07 -1.85
N ILE A 354 10.85 -1.52 -2.38
CA ILE A 354 12.13 -2.20 -2.44
C ILE A 354 13.12 -1.36 -1.65
N ASP A 355 13.63 -1.95 -0.58
CA ASP A 355 14.67 -1.37 0.24
C ASP A 355 15.85 -2.34 0.28
N ASN A 356 17.02 -1.85 -0.14
CA ASN A 356 18.18 -2.69 -0.40
C ASN A 356 17.81 -3.87 -1.32
N ASN A 357 17.92 -5.10 -0.85
CA ASN A 357 17.54 -6.31 -1.58
C ASN A 357 16.27 -6.96 -1.05
N THR A 358 15.42 -6.20 -0.37
CA THR A 358 14.16 -6.70 0.20
C THR A 358 12.98 -6.05 -0.51
N LEU A 359 12.15 -6.86 -1.16
CA LEU A 359 10.84 -6.47 -1.67
C LEU A 359 9.80 -6.75 -0.61
N SER A 360 9.07 -5.72 -0.21
CA SER A 360 7.89 -5.83 0.63
C SER A 360 6.66 -5.51 -0.19
N ALA A 361 5.77 -6.48 -0.32
CA ALA A 361 4.50 -6.35 -1.03
C ALA A 361 3.33 -6.40 -0.04
N ARG A 362 2.37 -5.49 -0.21
CA ARG A 362 1.13 -5.48 0.57
C ARG A 362 -0.05 -5.25 -0.35
N MET A 363 -0.94 -6.22 -0.40
CA MET A 363 -2.21 -6.14 -1.11
C MET A 363 -3.35 -5.85 -0.14
N ARG A 364 -4.27 -5.01 -0.56
CA ARG A 364 -5.56 -4.80 0.08
C ARG A 364 -6.65 -4.92 -0.96
N GLY A 365 -7.66 -5.69 -0.67
CA GLY A 365 -8.80 -5.85 -1.57
C GLY A 365 -10.10 -6.00 -0.78
N ASN A 366 -11.20 -5.61 -1.40
CA ASN A 366 -12.52 -5.80 -0.78
C ASN A 366 -12.96 -7.27 -0.75
N VAL A 367 -12.36 -8.11 -1.60
CA VAL A 367 -12.56 -9.58 -1.62
C VAL A 367 -11.46 -10.30 -0.85
N SER A 368 -10.19 -9.96 -1.13
CA SER A 368 -9.02 -10.65 -0.56
C SER A 368 -8.68 -10.26 0.88
N GLY A 369 -9.20 -9.14 1.36
CA GLY A 369 -8.73 -8.56 2.63
C GLY A 369 -7.31 -7.97 2.50
N VAL A 370 -6.46 -8.18 3.52
CA VAL A 370 -5.07 -7.73 3.52
C VAL A 370 -4.15 -8.93 3.44
N VAL A 371 -3.24 -8.92 2.46
CA VAL A 371 -2.20 -9.95 2.28
C VAL A 371 -0.85 -9.25 2.16
N SER A 372 0.17 -9.80 2.80
CA SER A 372 1.54 -9.26 2.76
C SER A 372 2.54 -10.36 2.41
N GLN A 373 3.59 -9.96 1.72
CA GLN A 373 4.71 -10.83 1.34
C GLN A 373 6.02 -10.05 1.44
N THR A 374 7.06 -10.71 1.93
CA THR A 374 8.43 -10.17 1.93
C THR A 374 9.35 -11.18 1.26
N LEU A 375 10.16 -10.73 0.31
CA LEU A 375 11.07 -11.56 -0.47
C LEU A 375 12.44 -10.89 -0.55
N GLU A 376 13.50 -11.69 -0.51
CA GLU A 376 14.80 -11.25 -0.99
C GLU A 376 14.81 -11.19 -2.52
N VAL A 377 15.29 -10.09 -3.07
CA VAL A 377 15.31 -9.85 -4.51
C VAL A 377 16.72 -9.49 -4.98
N PRO A 378 17.11 -9.90 -6.18
CA PRO A 378 18.40 -9.56 -6.73
C PRO A 378 18.50 -8.06 -7.02
N GLU A 379 19.71 -7.57 -7.13
CA GLU A 379 20.00 -6.16 -7.44
C GLU A 379 19.33 -5.71 -8.75
N GLN A 380 19.28 -6.57 -9.76
CA GLN A 380 18.56 -6.33 -11.02
C GLN A 380 17.16 -6.94 -10.96
N LEU A 381 16.22 -6.19 -10.46
CA LEU A 381 14.81 -6.56 -10.41
C LEU A 381 14.00 -5.69 -11.38
N PHE A 382 13.04 -6.30 -12.07
CA PHE A 382 12.02 -5.60 -12.85
C PHE A 382 10.64 -5.94 -12.28
N LEU A 383 9.77 -4.94 -12.25
CA LEU A 383 8.37 -5.15 -11.96
C LEU A 383 7.62 -5.21 -13.29
N SER A 384 6.70 -6.16 -13.41
CA SER A 384 5.96 -6.37 -14.65
C SER A 384 4.89 -5.28 -14.85
N SER A 385 5.32 -4.15 -15.40
CA SER A 385 4.40 -3.19 -16.00
C SER A 385 4.87 -2.90 -17.42
N PRO A 386 4.01 -2.95 -18.43
CA PRO A 386 4.41 -2.72 -19.83
C PRO A 386 5.12 -1.39 -20.05
N ALA A 387 4.57 -0.30 -19.52
CA ALA A 387 5.11 1.05 -19.73
C ALA A 387 6.54 1.25 -19.18
N ILE A 388 7.05 0.34 -18.36
CA ILE A 388 8.25 0.55 -17.57
C ILE A 388 9.30 -0.54 -17.81
N ALA A 389 8.88 -1.63 -18.44
CA ALA A 389 9.71 -2.84 -18.60
C ALA A 389 11.05 -2.61 -19.28
N GLY A 390 11.25 -1.46 -19.89
CA GLY A 390 12.44 -1.17 -20.70
C GLY A 390 13.45 -0.20 -20.12
N GLN A 391 13.12 0.50 -19.05
CA GLN A 391 13.95 1.61 -18.57
C GLN A 391 15.39 1.21 -18.24
N GLY A 392 15.63 0.04 -17.68
CA GLY A 392 16.97 -0.50 -17.44
C GLY A 392 17.57 -1.28 -18.61
N LEU A 393 16.75 -1.65 -19.61
CA LEU A 393 17.18 -2.51 -20.72
C LEU A 393 17.84 -1.72 -21.87
N VAL A 394 17.52 -0.44 -22.03
CA VAL A 394 18.06 0.41 -23.08
C VAL A 394 19.55 0.73 -22.93
N GLN A 395 20.13 0.49 -21.75
CA GLN A 395 21.54 0.73 -21.47
C GLN A 395 22.46 -0.45 -21.82
N LYS A 396 21.89 -1.60 -22.24
CA LYS A 396 22.66 -2.79 -22.59
C LYS A 396 23.26 -2.67 -24.00
N GLN A 397 24.44 -3.26 -24.18
CA GLN A 397 25.11 -3.25 -25.49
C GLN A 397 24.47 -4.27 -26.42
N ASP A 398 24.65 -4.05 -27.73
CA ASP A 398 24.16 -4.96 -28.75
C ASP A 398 24.88 -6.32 -28.66
N GLY A 399 24.12 -7.39 -28.72
CA GLY A 399 24.59 -8.76 -28.52
C GLY A 399 24.66 -9.22 -27.06
N ASP A 400 24.49 -8.34 -26.10
CA ASP A 400 24.47 -8.74 -24.71
C ASP A 400 23.31 -9.70 -24.43
N SER A 401 23.66 -10.84 -23.81
CA SER A 401 22.70 -11.74 -23.20
C SER A 401 22.78 -11.62 -21.68
N PHE A 402 21.69 -11.32 -21.06
CA PHE A 402 21.64 -11.05 -19.62
C PHE A 402 20.36 -11.61 -19.01
N ARG A 403 20.41 -11.89 -17.72
CA ARG A 403 19.27 -12.42 -16.97
C ARG A 403 18.63 -11.31 -16.15
N VAL A 404 17.31 -11.22 -16.21
CA VAL A 404 16.55 -10.31 -15.37
C VAL A 404 15.58 -11.09 -14.49
N SER A 405 15.45 -10.67 -13.26
CA SER A 405 14.39 -11.16 -12.37
C SER A 405 13.21 -10.22 -12.45
N SER A 406 12.04 -10.77 -12.57
CA SER A 406 10.79 -10.01 -12.59
C SER A 406 9.88 -10.50 -11.48
N TYR A 407 9.26 -9.58 -10.75
CA TYR A 407 8.18 -9.90 -9.85
C TYR A 407 6.86 -9.80 -10.62
N VAL A 408 6.20 -10.92 -10.83
CA VAL A 408 4.96 -11.03 -11.60
C VAL A 408 3.80 -11.17 -10.65
N THR A 409 2.86 -10.24 -10.69
CA THR A 409 1.60 -10.32 -9.93
C THR A 409 0.57 -11.11 -10.70
N PRO A 410 -0.16 -12.04 -10.06
CA PRO A 410 -1.28 -12.69 -10.71
C PRO A 410 -2.39 -11.70 -11.03
N ASN A 411 -3.13 -11.97 -12.09
CA ASN A 411 -4.26 -11.13 -12.51
C ASN A 411 -5.57 -11.65 -11.88
N ASN A 412 -5.63 -11.63 -10.55
CA ASN A 412 -6.80 -12.06 -9.79
C ASN A 412 -7.07 -11.14 -8.59
N PHE A 413 -8.20 -11.34 -7.96
CA PHE A 413 -8.68 -10.57 -6.81
C PHE A 413 -8.76 -11.42 -5.53
N ASP A 414 -8.32 -12.67 -5.57
CA ASP A 414 -8.44 -13.66 -4.48
C ASP A 414 -7.36 -13.54 -3.39
N GLY A 415 -6.43 -12.62 -3.57
CA GLY A 415 -5.34 -12.38 -2.61
C GLY A 415 -4.07 -13.17 -2.89
N ALA A 416 -3.97 -13.87 -4.02
CA ALA A 416 -2.71 -14.48 -4.41
C ALA A 416 -1.64 -13.40 -4.62
N MET A 417 -0.49 -13.62 -4.00
CA MET A 417 0.68 -12.72 -4.14
C MET A 417 1.51 -13.15 -5.35
N GLY A 418 2.34 -12.23 -5.81
CA GLY A 418 3.23 -12.48 -6.94
C GLY A 418 4.38 -13.42 -6.64
N MET A 419 5.11 -13.77 -7.68
CA MET A 419 6.30 -14.59 -7.61
C MET A 419 7.46 -13.98 -8.39
N LEU A 420 8.69 -14.31 -7.98
CA LEU A 420 9.87 -14.01 -8.76
C LEU A 420 9.99 -15.00 -9.92
N THR A 421 10.16 -14.44 -11.11
CA THR A 421 10.47 -15.21 -12.32
C THR A 421 11.80 -14.75 -12.89
N SER A 422 12.51 -15.64 -13.56
CA SER A 422 13.76 -15.32 -14.24
C SER A 422 13.55 -15.35 -15.75
N THR A 423 14.01 -14.30 -16.42
CA THR A 423 13.89 -14.14 -17.88
C THR A 423 15.28 -13.90 -18.45
N VAL A 424 15.61 -14.60 -19.52
CA VAL A 424 16.81 -14.31 -20.31
C VAL A 424 16.45 -13.26 -21.35
N CYS A 425 17.22 -12.18 -21.38
CA CYS A 425 17.07 -11.11 -22.34
C CYS A 425 18.27 -11.04 -23.27
N GLU A 426 18.04 -10.73 -24.53
CA GLU A 426 19.07 -10.55 -25.54
C GLU A 426 18.86 -9.22 -26.27
N ALA A 427 19.82 -8.31 -26.17
CA ALA A 427 19.79 -7.05 -26.88
C ALA A 427 20.20 -7.29 -28.35
N LYS A 428 19.32 -6.94 -29.29
CA LYS A 428 19.50 -7.17 -30.74
C LYS A 428 20.05 -5.95 -31.49
N GLY A 429 20.12 -4.79 -30.83
CA GLY A 429 20.58 -3.56 -31.42
C GLY A 429 19.49 -2.51 -31.57
N GLU A 430 19.85 -1.42 -32.19
CA GLU A 430 18.93 -0.31 -32.46
C GLU A 430 18.49 -0.31 -33.90
N GLU A 431 17.20 -0.13 -34.10
CA GLU A 431 16.59 0.00 -35.43
C GLU A 431 15.53 1.09 -35.48
N THR A 432 15.09 1.41 -36.67
CA THR A 432 13.97 2.33 -36.87
C THR A 432 12.65 1.57 -36.69
N VAL A 433 11.86 2.00 -35.74
CA VAL A 433 10.56 1.40 -35.40
C VAL A 433 9.44 2.31 -35.82
N ARG A 434 8.52 1.81 -36.63
CA ARG A 434 7.31 2.51 -37.04
C ARG A 434 6.11 2.03 -36.24
N VAL A 435 5.43 2.96 -35.62
CA VAL A 435 4.19 2.74 -34.83
C VAL A 435 3.21 3.86 -35.15
N PRO A 436 1.92 3.75 -34.76
CA PRO A 436 0.95 4.80 -35.03
C PRO A 436 1.36 6.18 -34.51
N ALA A 437 2.11 6.26 -33.42
CA ALA A 437 2.64 7.51 -32.87
C ALA A 437 3.73 8.19 -33.75
N GLY A 438 4.36 7.47 -34.68
CA GLY A 438 5.43 7.98 -35.53
C GLY A 438 6.55 6.98 -35.79
N GLU A 439 7.69 7.52 -36.21
CA GLU A 439 8.92 6.76 -36.48
C GLU A 439 10.00 7.15 -35.45
N PHE A 440 10.56 6.14 -34.80
CA PHE A 440 11.48 6.34 -33.67
C PHE A 440 12.69 5.44 -33.77
N ARG A 441 13.81 5.84 -33.16
CA ARG A 441 14.93 4.94 -32.87
C ARG A 441 14.56 4.07 -31.70
N GLY A 442 14.55 2.77 -31.88
CA GLY A 442 14.15 1.78 -30.89
C GLY A 442 15.19 0.69 -30.69
N ARG A 443 15.45 0.34 -29.44
CA ARG A 443 16.28 -0.80 -29.08
C ARG A 443 15.43 -2.07 -29.04
N HIS A 444 15.81 -3.03 -29.85
CA HIS A 444 15.17 -4.34 -29.91
C HIS A 444 15.71 -5.28 -28.82
N VAL A 445 14.85 -5.88 -28.04
CA VAL A 445 15.17 -6.84 -26.98
C VAL A 445 14.26 -8.07 -27.09
N VAL A 446 14.87 -9.22 -27.18
CA VAL A 446 14.17 -10.52 -27.13
C VAL A 446 14.22 -11.02 -25.70
N ARG A 447 13.06 -11.37 -25.14
CA ARG A 447 12.92 -11.93 -23.79
C ARG A 447 12.45 -13.37 -23.87
N LYS A 448 13.14 -14.27 -23.18
CA LYS A 448 12.84 -15.72 -23.17
C LYS A 448 12.59 -16.17 -21.75
N THR A 449 11.42 -16.74 -21.52
CA THR A 449 11.07 -17.51 -20.32
C THR A 449 10.96 -18.98 -20.66
N ASP A 450 10.76 -19.84 -19.67
CA ASP A 450 10.53 -21.27 -19.90
C ASP A 450 9.24 -21.56 -20.69
N LYS A 451 8.33 -20.58 -20.75
CA LYS A 451 6.98 -20.74 -21.34
C LYS A 451 6.81 -20.02 -22.68
N GLU A 452 7.51 -18.91 -22.88
CA GLU A 452 7.30 -18.06 -24.06
C GLU A 452 8.54 -17.22 -24.42
N THR A 453 8.55 -16.78 -25.68
CA THR A 453 9.45 -15.74 -26.16
C THR A 453 8.62 -14.50 -26.47
N SER A 454 9.09 -13.34 -26.05
CA SER A 454 8.48 -12.05 -26.35
C SER A 454 9.50 -11.10 -26.94
N GLU A 455 9.03 -10.21 -27.80
CA GLU A 455 9.87 -9.24 -28.48
C GLU A 455 9.43 -7.82 -28.11
N TRP A 456 10.39 -6.98 -27.81
CA TRP A 456 10.19 -5.64 -27.32
C TRP A 456 11.08 -4.64 -28.06
N TRP A 457 10.53 -3.49 -28.41
CA TRP A 457 11.25 -2.35 -28.95
C TRP A 457 11.05 -1.17 -28.03
N PHE A 458 12.12 -0.67 -27.44
CA PHE A 458 12.09 0.42 -26.48
C PHE A 458 12.64 1.70 -27.11
N HIS A 459 11.99 2.82 -26.86
CA HIS A 459 12.49 4.12 -27.27
C HIS A 459 13.88 4.36 -26.67
N SER A 460 14.88 4.62 -27.53
CA SER A 460 16.29 4.63 -27.14
C SER A 460 16.64 5.63 -26.05
N GLN A 461 15.93 6.74 -25.95
CA GLN A 461 16.18 7.79 -24.94
C GLN A 461 15.26 7.66 -23.73
N LEU A 462 13.95 7.46 -23.94
CA LEU A 462 12.96 7.42 -22.86
C LEU A 462 12.87 6.05 -22.20
N GLY A 463 13.29 4.97 -22.87
CA GLY A 463 13.17 3.60 -22.35
C GLY A 463 11.74 3.08 -22.25
N ILE A 464 10.76 3.78 -22.84
CA ILE A 464 9.39 3.31 -22.93
C ILE A 464 9.23 2.32 -24.08
N PRO A 465 8.30 1.34 -24.04
CA PRO A 465 8.00 0.50 -25.18
C PRO A 465 7.47 1.34 -26.36
N LEU A 466 7.99 1.09 -27.55
CA LEU A 466 7.40 1.54 -28.81
C LEU A 466 6.42 0.50 -29.33
N LYS A 467 6.85 -0.75 -29.27
CA LYS A 467 6.11 -1.93 -29.71
C LYS A 467 6.52 -3.15 -28.89
N ALA A 468 5.59 -4.06 -28.67
CA ALA A 468 5.91 -5.37 -28.10
C ALA A 468 4.95 -6.45 -28.60
N GLN A 469 5.42 -7.72 -28.56
CA GLN A 469 4.62 -8.90 -28.81
C GLN A 469 4.81 -9.87 -27.65
N VAL A 470 3.76 -10.12 -26.90
CA VAL A 470 3.78 -10.93 -25.67
C VAL A 470 2.52 -11.79 -25.56
N GLY A 471 2.66 -13.10 -25.47
CA GLY A 471 1.53 -14.00 -25.24
C GLY A 471 0.42 -13.90 -26.30
N GLY A 472 0.76 -13.47 -27.53
CA GLY A 472 -0.19 -13.25 -28.60
C GLY A 472 -0.93 -11.91 -28.53
N ILE A 473 -0.51 -11.02 -27.65
CA ILE A 473 -0.97 -9.62 -27.59
C ILE A 473 0.10 -8.73 -28.19
N GLU A 474 -0.32 -7.84 -29.09
CA GLU A 474 0.53 -6.78 -29.63
C GLU A 474 0.27 -5.47 -28.87
N TYR A 475 1.35 -4.84 -28.41
CA TYR A 475 1.37 -3.51 -27.77
C TYR A 475 1.91 -2.51 -28.77
N LEU A 476 1.19 -1.44 -29.02
CA LEU A 476 1.61 -0.40 -29.98
C LEU A 476 1.48 0.98 -29.35
N LEU A 477 2.53 1.78 -29.41
CA LEU A 477 2.49 3.19 -29.05
C LEU A 477 1.64 3.94 -30.07
N THR A 478 0.55 4.56 -29.63
CA THR A 478 -0.42 5.25 -30.52
C THR A 478 -0.33 6.75 -30.47
N SER A 479 0.22 7.32 -29.40
CA SER A 479 0.59 8.73 -29.29
C SER A 479 1.78 8.92 -28.39
N LEU A 480 2.59 9.94 -28.66
CA LEU A 480 3.69 10.39 -27.82
C LEU A 480 3.75 11.91 -27.84
N ASP A 481 3.70 12.52 -26.66
CA ASP A 481 3.92 13.95 -26.43
C ASP A 481 5.18 14.09 -25.57
N GLU A 482 6.27 14.52 -26.19
CA GLU A 482 7.53 14.81 -25.51
C GLU A 482 7.63 16.32 -25.29
N LYS A 483 7.81 16.75 -24.05
CA LYS A 483 8.21 18.13 -23.80
C LYS A 483 9.63 18.31 -24.31
N GLN A 484 9.81 19.14 -25.28
CA GLN A 484 11.14 19.57 -25.73
C GLN A 484 11.91 20.10 -24.52
N ARG A 485 13.09 19.50 -24.28
CA ARG A 485 14.02 19.90 -23.23
C ARG A 485 14.64 21.24 -23.51
#